data_74f0eb97e3a566306e432430895ccad7
#
_entry.id   74f0eb97e3a566306e432430895ccad7
#
_cell.length_a   1.000
_cell.length_b   1.000
_cell.length_c   1.000
_cell.angle_alpha   90.00
_cell.angle_beta   90.00
_cell.angle_gamma   90.00
#
_symmetry.space_group_name_H-M   'P 1'
#
loop_
_entity.id
_entity.type
_entity.pdbx_description
1 polymer ?
#
loop_
_entity_poly.entity_id
_entity_poly.type
_entity_poly.pdbx_seq_one_letter_code
_entity_poly.pdbx_strand_id
1 'polypeptide(L)'
;MMPGHKAIGSAATGLRIIMALLLLTAAPLSIGPARAGGGAGTAAAVGTAGLDACSTNTGKALYNCVADVLDRMNGSLTRDAKPEARIALQNAASQLRAAGNKTQALSAIAQCRAVFSSIVSAIKKAGAEPTGYAAVINVLSKAAKLIQAKG
;
A
#
# COMPACT_ATOMS: atom_id res chain seq x y z
N MET A 1 82.04 -4.08 14.61
CA MET A 1 81.84 -2.66 14.92
C MET A 1 80.40 -2.27 14.67
N MET A 2 79.77 -1.88 15.67
CA MET A 2 78.50 -1.20 15.74
C MET A 2 78.50 0.13 14.97
N PRO A 3 77.44 0.86 14.82
CA PRO A 3 76.05 0.75 15.20
C PRO A 3 75.14 1.16 14.01
N GLY A 4 73.90 1.25 14.07
CA GLY A 4 72.94 1.72 15.02
C GLY A 4 71.70 2.22 14.35
N HIS A 5 70.69 2.19 15.10
CA HIS A 5 69.64 3.18 15.18
C HIS A 5 68.89 3.61 13.89
N LYS A 6 67.70 3.64 13.85
CA LYS A 6 66.55 4.25 14.56
C LYS A 6 65.36 4.08 13.62
N ALA A 7 64.28 4.05 14.02
CA ALA A 7 63.31 4.53 14.99
C ALA A 7 61.97 4.47 14.39
N ILE A 8 61.09 4.00 15.16
CA ILE A 8 59.99 4.75 15.74
C ILE A 8 59.33 5.71 14.75
N GLY A 9 58.13 5.46 14.46
CA GLY A 9 57.31 6.57 14.04
C GLY A 9 55.98 6.18 13.42
N SER A 10 55.03 6.35 14.22
CA SER A 10 53.65 6.73 13.86
C SER A 10 52.66 5.64 13.45
N ALA A 11 52.37 4.79 14.40
CA ALA A 11 51.10 4.07 14.43
C ALA A 11 50.04 4.88 15.18
N ALA A 12 49.83 6.14 14.85
CA ALA A 12 48.84 6.98 15.55
C ALA A 12 47.82 7.67 14.65
N THR A 13 47.95 7.54 13.32
CA THR A 13 47.03 8.25 12.38
C THR A 13 45.95 7.35 11.79
N GLY A 14 46.09 6.03 11.94
CA GLY A 14 45.10 5.08 11.39
C GLY A 14 43.84 4.85 12.24
N LEU A 15 43.93 5.18 13.54
CA LEU A 15 42.84 4.85 14.48
C LEU A 15 41.73 5.91 14.57
N ARG A 16 41.97 7.11 14.07
CA ARG A 16 40.98 8.20 14.10
C ARG A 16 40.01 8.20 12.91
N ILE A 17 40.36 7.55 11.82
CA ILE A 17 39.51 7.49 10.60
C ILE A 17 38.49 6.38 10.71
N ILE A 18 38.76 5.32 11.46
CA ILE A 18 37.84 4.17 11.61
C ILE A 18 36.67 4.51 12.56
N MET A 19 36.83 5.44 13.48
CA MET A 19 35.76 5.84 14.40
C MET A 19 34.73 6.81 13.78
N ALA A 20 35.04 7.45 12.67
CA ALA A 20 34.12 8.38 12.02
C ALA A 20 33.17 7.70 11.04
N LEU A 21 33.40 6.44 10.64
CA LEU A 21 32.59 5.71 9.68
C LEU A 21 31.53 4.79 10.31
N LEU A 22 31.54 4.66 11.64
CA LEU A 22 30.63 3.76 12.38
C LEU A 22 29.38 4.45 12.94
N LEU A 23 29.21 5.75 12.69
CA LEU A 23 28.09 6.53 13.20
C LEU A 23 26.96 6.82 12.19
N LEU A 24 27.01 6.23 10.99
CA LEU A 24 26.05 6.54 9.93
C LEU A 24 25.10 5.39 9.54
N THR A 25 24.92 4.38 10.37
CA THR A 25 23.95 3.31 10.09
C THR A 25 23.06 2.96 11.28
N ALA A 26 22.56 3.97 11.96
CA ALA A 26 21.38 3.81 12.79
C ALA A 26 20.17 4.27 11.98
N ALA A 27 19.87 3.59 10.89
CA ALA A 27 18.50 3.61 10.36
C ALA A 27 17.65 2.91 11.41
N PRO A 28 16.67 3.58 12.03
CA PRO A 28 15.69 2.88 12.84
C PRO A 28 14.94 1.96 11.88
N LEU A 29 15.19 0.66 11.97
CA LEU A 29 14.27 -0.35 11.50
C LEU A 29 13.00 -0.17 12.32
N SER A 30 12.11 0.67 11.84
CA SER A 30 10.74 0.74 12.32
C SER A 30 10.09 -0.59 11.96
N ILE A 31 10.36 -1.60 12.80
CA ILE A 31 9.54 -2.81 12.84
C ILE A 31 8.21 -2.34 13.42
N GLY A 32 7.37 -1.78 12.56
CA GLY A 32 5.98 -1.53 12.89
C GLY A 32 5.35 -2.87 13.28
N PRO A 33 4.45 -2.90 14.28
CA PRO A 33 3.77 -4.13 14.66
C PRO A 33 3.16 -4.75 13.40
N ALA A 34 3.40 -6.06 13.21
CA ALA A 34 2.78 -6.83 12.14
C ALA A 34 1.25 -6.68 12.28
N ARG A 35 0.68 -5.80 11.47
CA ARG A 35 -0.75 -5.56 11.47
C ARG A 35 -1.43 -6.76 10.80
N ALA A 36 -2.26 -7.44 11.57
CA ALA A 36 -3.12 -8.52 11.08
C ALA A 36 -4.19 -7.96 10.12
N GLY A 37 -3.76 -7.58 8.91
CA GLY A 37 -4.63 -6.97 7.92
C GLY A 37 -4.49 -7.57 6.53
N GLY A 38 -3.80 -8.71 6.39
CA GLY A 38 -3.70 -9.40 5.11
C GLY A 38 -3.21 -8.51 3.95
N GLY A 39 -2.32 -7.54 4.23
CA GLY A 39 -1.83 -6.58 3.23
C GLY A 39 -2.84 -5.47 2.87
N ALA A 40 -4.00 -5.43 3.51
CA ALA A 40 -5.06 -4.47 3.18
C ALA A 40 -4.62 -2.99 3.38
N GLY A 41 -3.74 -2.72 4.36
CA GLY A 41 -3.15 -1.40 4.54
C GLY A 41 -2.27 -0.98 3.36
N THR A 42 -1.44 -1.89 2.86
CA THR A 42 -0.62 -1.68 1.65
C THR A 42 -1.52 -1.49 0.43
N ALA A 43 -2.55 -2.32 0.28
CA ALA A 43 -3.53 -2.19 -0.80
C ALA A 43 -4.22 -0.83 -0.78
N ALA A 44 -4.60 -0.32 0.39
CA ALA A 44 -5.18 1.01 0.52
C ALA A 44 -4.20 2.13 0.11
N ALA A 45 -2.92 2.03 0.47
CA ALA A 45 -1.91 3.00 0.05
C ALA A 45 -1.72 2.99 -1.48
N VAL A 46 -1.61 1.80 -2.09
CA VAL A 46 -1.56 1.62 -3.56
C VAL A 46 -2.80 2.21 -4.22
N GLY A 47 -3.99 1.96 -3.64
CA GLY A 47 -5.25 2.47 -4.14
C GLY A 47 -5.32 3.99 -4.10
N THR A 48 -4.91 4.63 -3.02
CA THR A 48 -4.92 6.08 -2.88
C THR A 48 -4.03 6.73 -3.93
N ALA A 49 -2.77 6.29 -4.04
CA ALA A 49 -1.84 6.83 -5.04
C ALA A 49 -2.32 6.60 -6.48
N GLY A 50 -2.89 5.41 -6.75
CA GLY A 50 -3.43 5.07 -8.07
C GLY A 50 -4.62 5.94 -8.46
N LEU A 51 -5.54 6.23 -7.53
CA LEU A 51 -6.68 7.10 -7.80
C LEU A 51 -6.26 8.55 -8.06
N ASP A 52 -5.21 9.04 -7.40
CA ASP A 52 -4.66 10.36 -7.68
C ASP A 52 -4.17 10.47 -9.13
N ALA A 53 -3.49 9.41 -9.61
CA ALA A 53 -3.06 9.33 -11.01
C ALA A 53 -4.25 9.24 -12.00
N CYS A 54 -5.39 8.65 -11.59
CA CYS A 54 -6.60 8.57 -12.40
C CYS A 54 -7.37 9.92 -12.49
N SER A 55 -7.03 10.89 -11.67
CA SER A 55 -7.79 12.14 -11.51
C SER A 55 -7.90 13.00 -12.78
N THR A 56 -7.03 12.80 -13.75
CA THR A 56 -7.06 13.50 -15.06
C THR A 56 -7.97 12.83 -16.08
N ASN A 57 -8.38 11.57 -15.84
CA ASN A 57 -9.23 10.81 -16.76
C ASN A 57 -10.72 11.16 -16.56
N THR A 58 -11.53 10.90 -17.58
CA THR A 58 -12.98 11.09 -17.58
C THR A 58 -13.68 9.90 -18.25
N GLY A 59 -14.95 9.70 -17.94
CA GLY A 59 -15.80 8.69 -18.57
C GLY A 59 -15.17 7.30 -18.55
N LYS A 60 -15.21 6.60 -19.69
CA LYS A 60 -14.70 5.24 -19.82
C LYS A 60 -13.20 5.08 -19.49
N ALA A 61 -12.40 6.07 -19.86
CA ALA A 61 -10.97 6.08 -19.52
C ALA A 61 -10.76 6.09 -18.00
N LEU A 62 -11.59 6.83 -17.27
CA LEU A 62 -11.57 6.84 -15.81
C LEU A 62 -11.98 5.47 -15.24
N TYR A 63 -13.02 4.83 -15.76
CA TYR A 63 -13.45 3.51 -15.26
C TYR A 63 -12.36 2.46 -15.43
N ASN A 64 -11.69 2.45 -16.58
CA ASN A 64 -10.57 1.54 -16.84
C ASN A 64 -9.39 1.83 -15.90
N CYS A 65 -9.04 3.10 -15.70
CA CYS A 65 -7.98 3.50 -14.76
C CYS A 65 -8.28 3.03 -13.33
N VAL A 66 -9.51 3.23 -12.86
CA VAL A 66 -9.94 2.77 -11.52
C VAL A 66 -9.90 1.23 -11.45
N ALA A 67 -10.30 0.53 -12.50
CA ALA A 67 -10.22 -0.93 -12.56
C ALA A 67 -8.76 -1.42 -12.40
N ASP A 68 -7.82 -0.78 -13.09
CA ASP A 68 -6.38 -1.10 -12.97
C ASP A 68 -5.84 -0.82 -11.56
N VAL A 69 -6.36 0.21 -10.89
CA VAL A 69 -6.03 0.48 -9.48
C VAL A 69 -6.53 -0.65 -8.58
N LEU A 70 -7.77 -1.12 -8.77
CA LEU A 70 -8.33 -2.23 -7.98
C LEU A 70 -7.56 -3.54 -8.20
N ASP A 71 -7.08 -3.82 -9.41
CA ASP A 71 -6.23 -4.98 -9.68
C ASP A 71 -4.88 -4.87 -8.96
N ARG A 72 -4.26 -3.70 -8.94
CA ARG A 72 -3.03 -3.46 -8.19
C ARG A 72 -3.25 -3.58 -6.68
N MET A 73 -4.37 -3.09 -6.17
CA MET A 73 -4.75 -3.28 -4.77
C MET A 73 -4.89 -4.77 -4.44
N ASN A 74 -5.56 -5.54 -5.31
CA ASN A 74 -5.68 -6.99 -5.16
C ASN A 74 -4.33 -7.70 -5.15
N GLY A 75 -3.41 -7.31 -6.03
CA GLY A 75 -2.04 -7.83 -6.07
C GLY A 75 -1.22 -7.50 -4.83
N SER A 76 -1.58 -6.45 -4.09
CA SER A 76 -0.92 -6.05 -2.85
C SER A 76 -1.46 -6.76 -1.61
N LEU A 77 -2.54 -7.52 -1.73
CA LEU A 77 -3.07 -8.35 -0.65
C LEU A 77 -2.17 -9.56 -0.42
N THR A 78 -1.82 -9.84 0.83
CA THR A 78 -1.05 -11.02 1.21
C THR A 78 -1.90 -12.29 1.18
N ARG A 79 -1.29 -13.47 1.28
CA ARG A 79 -2.01 -14.76 1.17
C ARG A 79 -3.06 -14.97 2.26
N ASP A 80 -2.85 -14.37 3.41
CA ASP A 80 -3.73 -14.38 4.59
C ASP A 80 -4.88 -13.35 4.53
N ALA A 81 -4.95 -12.57 3.45
CA ALA A 81 -6.10 -11.70 3.21
C ALA A 81 -7.39 -12.53 3.05
N LYS A 82 -8.49 -11.97 3.51
CA LYS A 82 -9.81 -12.59 3.35
C LYS A 82 -10.09 -12.87 1.87
N PRO A 83 -10.47 -14.12 1.50
CA PRO A 83 -10.77 -14.46 0.10
C PRO A 83 -11.84 -13.56 -0.52
N GLU A 84 -12.84 -13.18 0.27
CA GLU A 84 -13.93 -12.29 -0.15
C GLU A 84 -13.42 -10.91 -0.58
N ALA A 85 -12.35 -10.40 0.06
CA ALA A 85 -11.75 -9.13 -0.30
C ALA A 85 -11.11 -9.20 -1.70
N ARG A 86 -10.41 -10.28 -2.01
CA ARG A 86 -9.81 -10.52 -3.33
C ARG A 86 -10.88 -10.60 -4.42
N ILE A 87 -11.90 -11.42 -4.18
CA ILE A 87 -13.02 -11.62 -5.10
C ILE A 87 -13.75 -10.28 -5.34
N ALA A 88 -13.98 -9.51 -4.29
CA ALA A 88 -14.66 -8.22 -4.41
C ALA A 88 -13.89 -7.22 -5.28
N LEU A 89 -12.57 -7.13 -5.11
CA LEU A 89 -11.73 -6.24 -5.93
C LEU A 89 -11.68 -6.70 -7.40
N GLN A 90 -11.53 -8.00 -7.66
CA GLN A 90 -11.52 -8.55 -9.02
C GLN A 90 -12.87 -8.34 -9.73
N ASN A 91 -13.98 -8.60 -9.04
CA ASN A 91 -15.32 -8.41 -9.60
C ASN A 91 -15.57 -6.93 -9.90
N ALA A 92 -15.19 -6.02 -9.00
CA ALA A 92 -15.35 -4.59 -9.22
C ALA A 92 -14.50 -4.10 -10.40
N ALA A 93 -13.25 -4.56 -10.52
CA ALA A 93 -12.38 -4.22 -11.66
C ALA A 93 -12.99 -4.70 -12.99
N SER A 94 -13.51 -5.94 -13.03
CA SER A 94 -14.18 -6.50 -14.21
C SER A 94 -15.43 -5.71 -14.58
N GLN A 95 -16.28 -5.40 -13.59
CA GLN A 95 -17.51 -4.62 -13.81
C GLN A 95 -17.21 -3.18 -14.26
N LEU A 96 -16.16 -2.53 -13.73
CA LEU A 96 -15.74 -1.21 -14.19
C LEU A 96 -15.30 -1.21 -15.66
N ARG A 97 -14.54 -2.25 -16.08
CA ARG A 97 -14.16 -2.41 -17.48
C ARG A 97 -15.37 -2.67 -18.40
N ALA A 98 -16.40 -3.33 -17.89
CA ALA A 98 -17.64 -3.57 -18.62
C ALA A 98 -18.61 -2.37 -18.58
N ALA A 99 -18.46 -1.45 -17.62
CA ALA A 99 -19.39 -0.34 -17.43
C ALA A 99 -19.42 0.59 -18.66
N GLY A 100 -20.61 0.78 -19.20
CA GLY A 100 -20.87 1.71 -20.31
C GLY A 100 -21.30 3.10 -19.85
N ASN A 101 -21.61 3.27 -18.57
CA ASN A 101 -22.07 4.53 -18.00
C ASN A 101 -21.71 4.67 -16.51
N LYS A 102 -21.84 5.88 -16.00
CA LYS A 102 -21.54 6.25 -14.62
C LYS A 102 -22.31 5.39 -13.59
N THR A 103 -23.59 5.12 -13.82
CA THR A 103 -24.42 4.35 -12.88
C THR A 103 -23.88 2.94 -12.70
N GLN A 104 -23.49 2.27 -13.78
CA GLN A 104 -22.89 0.93 -13.73
C GLN A 104 -21.55 0.97 -12.99
N ALA A 105 -20.69 1.95 -13.27
CA ALA A 105 -19.42 2.11 -12.60
C ALA A 105 -19.57 2.36 -11.09
N LEU A 106 -20.51 3.21 -10.68
CA LEU A 106 -20.83 3.44 -9.27
C LEU A 106 -21.39 2.21 -8.58
N SER A 107 -22.23 1.43 -9.28
CA SER A 107 -22.76 0.16 -8.76
C SER A 107 -21.64 -0.84 -8.46
N ALA A 108 -20.66 -0.97 -9.35
CA ALA A 108 -19.49 -1.83 -9.14
C ALA A 108 -18.72 -1.46 -7.86
N ILE A 109 -18.45 -0.17 -7.66
CA ILE A 109 -17.77 0.31 -6.45
C ILE A 109 -18.63 0.10 -5.20
N ALA A 110 -19.93 0.34 -5.28
CA ALA A 110 -20.85 0.17 -4.15
C ALA A 110 -20.91 -1.29 -3.67
N GLN A 111 -20.98 -2.25 -4.59
CA GLN A 111 -20.96 -3.68 -4.29
C GLN A 111 -19.63 -4.08 -3.61
N CYS A 112 -18.50 -3.63 -4.12
CA CYS A 112 -17.19 -3.86 -3.52
C CYS A 112 -17.13 -3.32 -2.08
N ARG A 113 -17.57 -2.08 -1.87
CA ARG A 113 -17.64 -1.47 -0.54
C ARG A 113 -18.50 -2.26 0.44
N ALA A 114 -19.63 -2.79 -0.01
CA ALA A 114 -20.53 -3.59 0.83
C ALA A 114 -19.81 -4.85 1.35
N VAL A 115 -19.05 -5.54 0.51
CA VAL A 115 -18.25 -6.70 0.92
C VAL A 115 -17.19 -6.30 1.96
N PHE A 116 -16.45 -5.23 1.71
CA PHE A 116 -15.45 -4.76 2.67
C PHE A 116 -16.08 -4.32 4.01
N SER A 117 -17.25 -3.71 3.99
CA SER A 117 -18.00 -3.36 5.21
C SER A 117 -18.41 -4.60 6.01
N SER A 118 -18.81 -5.67 5.31
CA SER A 118 -19.12 -6.96 5.93
C SER A 118 -17.88 -7.57 6.60
N ILE A 119 -16.75 -7.56 5.92
CA ILE A 119 -15.46 -8.04 6.46
C ILE A 119 -15.08 -7.26 7.72
N VAL A 120 -15.16 -5.93 7.66
CA VAL A 120 -14.87 -5.06 8.82
C VAL A 120 -15.77 -5.39 10.00
N SER A 121 -17.06 -5.58 9.76
CA SER A 121 -18.03 -5.95 10.79
C SER A 121 -17.72 -7.32 11.41
N ALA A 122 -17.35 -8.31 10.60
CA ALA A 122 -16.99 -9.64 11.08
C ALA A 122 -15.70 -9.61 11.93
N ILE A 123 -14.69 -8.84 11.51
CA ILE A 123 -13.43 -8.69 12.27
C ILE A 123 -13.69 -8.02 13.64
N LYS A 124 -14.51 -6.96 13.66
CA LYS A 124 -14.88 -6.29 14.91
C LYS A 124 -15.64 -7.22 15.86
N LYS A 125 -16.59 -8.01 15.36
CA LYS A 125 -17.30 -9.01 16.15
C LYS A 125 -16.38 -10.07 16.74
N ALA A 126 -15.28 -10.37 16.08
CA ALA A 126 -14.23 -11.26 16.59
C ALA A 126 -13.25 -10.58 17.57
N GLY A 127 -13.46 -9.32 17.91
CA GLY A 127 -12.61 -8.57 18.84
C GLY A 127 -11.28 -8.10 18.26
N ALA A 128 -11.14 -8.08 16.92
CA ALA A 128 -9.91 -7.66 16.24
C ALA A 128 -10.08 -6.29 15.56
N GLU A 129 -8.95 -5.64 15.28
CA GLU A 129 -8.93 -4.32 14.64
C GLU A 129 -8.87 -4.42 13.11
N PRO A 130 -9.90 -3.94 12.38
CA PRO A 130 -9.96 -4.04 10.92
C PRO A 130 -9.32 -2.86 10.19
N THR A 131 -8.30 -2.23 10.75
CA THR A 131 -7.75 -0.95 10.27
C THR A 131 -7.40 -0.95 8.77
N GLY A 132 -6.78 -2.01 8.27
CA GLY A 132 -6.42 -2.13 6.85
C GLY A 132 -7.63 -2.21 5.93
N TYR A 133 -8.63 -3.00 6.28
CA TYR A 133 -9.87 -3.14 5.50
C TYR A 133 -10.73 -1.87 5.55
N ALA A 134 -10.75 -1.18 6.70
CA ALA A 134 -11.41 0.12 6.82
C ALA A 134 -10.75 1.18 5.91
N ALA A 135 -9.43 1.16 5.80
CA ALA A 135 -8.70 2.03 4.87
C ALA A 135 -9.07 1.75 3.40
N VAL A 136 -9.27 0.49 3.02
CA VAL A 136 -9.76 0.14 1.67
C VAL A 136 -11.15 0.73 1.41
N ILE A 137 -12.06 0.71 2.37
CA ILE A 137 -13.39 1.35 2.24
C ILE A 137 -13.25 2.86 1.93
N ASN A 138 -12.30 3.54 2.56
CA ASN A 138 -12.04 4.95 2.29
C ASN A 138 -11.54 5.18 0.86
N VAL A 139 -10.66 4.30 0.36
CA VAL A 139 -10.20 4.32 -1.05
C VAL A 139 -11.36 4.12 -2.01
N LEU A 140 -12.21 3.13 -1.78
CA LEU A 140 -13.40 2.88 -2.61
C LEU A 140 -14.38 4.06 -2.57
N SER A 141 -14.50 4.74 -1.43
CA SER A 141 -15.30 5.97 -1.32
C SER A 141 -14.71 7.11 -2.14
N LYS A 142 -13.38 7.25 -2.19
CA LYS A 142 -12.68 8.20 -3.04
C LYS A 142 -12.89 7.87 -4.52
N ALA A 143 -12.82 6.60 -4.90
CA ALA A 143 -13.11 6.14 -6.27
C ALA A 143 -14.54 6.51 -6.69
N ALA A 144 -15.52 6.26 -5.82
CA ALA A 144 -16.90 6.63 -6.09
C ALA A 144 -17.07 8.14 -6.31
N LYS A 145 -16.48 8.97 -5.47
CA LYS A 145 -16.51 10.44 -5.64
C LYS A 145 -15.89 10.89 -6.95
N LEU A 146 -14.75 10.27 -7.33
CA LEU A 146 -14.07 10.59 -8.58
C LEU A 146 -14.94 10.22 -9.79
N ILE A 147 -15.57 9.03 -9.78
CA ILE A 147 -16.50 8.60 -10.82
C ILE A 147 -17.73 9.49 -10.85
N GLN A 148 -18.26 9.90 -9.70
CA GLN A 148 -19.41 10.82 -9.63
C GLN A 148 -19.11 12.15 -10.31
N ALA A 149 -17.92 12.69 -10.08
CA ALA A 149 -17.52 13.99 -10.60
C ALA A 149 -17.18 13.97 -12.10
N LYS A 150 -16.57 12.89 -12.59
CA LYS A 150 -15.92 12.82 -13.91
C LYS A 150 -16.32 11.63 -14.78
N GLY A 151 -17.10 10.72 -14.25
CA GLY A 151 -17.59 9.54 -14.95
C GLY A 151 -18.73 9.82 -15.95
#